data_aff8a4d463174f7409534e7c940a4eb5
#
_entry.id   aff8a4d463174f7409534e7c940a4eb5
#
_cell.length_a   1.000
_cell.length_b   1.000
_cell.length_c   1.000
_cell.angle_alpha   90.00
_cell.angle_beta   90.00
_cell.angle_gamma   90.00
#
_symmetry.space_group_name_H-M   'P 1'
#
loop_
_entity.id
_entity.type
_entity.pdbx_description
1 polymer ?
#
loop_
_entity_poly.entity_id
_entity_poly.type
_entity_poly.pdbx_seq_one_letter_code
_entity_poly.pdbx_strand_id
1 'polypeptide(L)'
;MGRFRRYRTAWSRHHRSGGFGIHSPFAFNFVQNVLGERYPYYAYARIAKWRATAKAALGGCWPHSSLISLNEARMLFRITNFFNPSQLLVIGARSGVSAASVKAVSSQSVLHLYSPHYAQSRVQQQLLMPFGDQVRHYTDISECVQAYFSQISGDAEPFVLVNEIGDEMELDALKSAILPIVRKQGVIVLRNLHKHELAARLWAECKHHAQYGQTYTNGKTGILIANPKLQLEHFSLWLK
;
A
#
# COMPACT_ATOMS: atom_id res chain seq x y z
N MET A 1 29.97 -10.80 10.14
CA MET A 1 29.68 -9.44 9.59
C MET A 1 28.24 -8.93 9.75
N GLY A 2 27.32 -9.61 10.47
CA GLY A 2 25.89 -9.28 10.42
C GLY A 2 25.38 -8.22 11.41
N ARG A 3 25.82 -8.20 12.66
CA ARG A 3 25.21 -7.37 13.74
C ARG A 3 25.48 -5.87 13.58
N PHE A 4 26.71 -5.46 13.39
CA PHE A 4 27.09 -4.04 13.21
C PHE A 4 26.42 -3.38 12.02
N ARG A 5 26.28 -4.08 10.89
CA ARG A 5 25.59 -3.59 9.69
C ARG A 5 24.10 -3.38 9.96
N ARG A 6 23.47 -4.26 10.74
CA ARG A 6 22.05 -4.12 11.15
C ARG A 6 21.84 -2.91 12.06
N TYR A 7 22.73 -2.65 13.02
CA TYR A 7 22.64 -1.49 13.92
C TYR A 7 22.83 -0.17 13.16
N ARG A 8 23.83 -0.07 12.27
CA ARG A 8 24.02 1.12 11.44
C ARG A 8 22.84 1.41 10.54
N THR A 9 22.23 0.39 9.93
CA THR A 9 21.05 0.53 9.09
C THR A 9 19.83 0.96 9.92
N ALA A 10 19.63 0.39 11.11
CA ALA A 10 18.53 0.75 12.00
C ALA A 10 18.67 2.20 12.50
N TRP A 11 19.87 2.60 12.90
CA TRP A 11 20.18 3.95 13.36
C TRP A 11 20.00 4.99 12.25
N SER A 12 20.53 4.73 11.04
CA SER A 12 20.33 5.60 9.87
C SER A 12 18.86 5.76 9.49
N ARG A 13 18.09 4.65 9.53
CA ARG A 13 16.63 4.69 9.32
C ARG A 13 15.90 5.53 10.37
N HIS A 14 16.32 5.42 11.62
CA HIS A 14 15.72 6.19 12.72
C HIS A 14 15.96 7.70 12.55
N HIS A 15 17.19 8.10 12.25
CA HIS A 15 17.53 9.51 12.01
C HIS A 15 16.78 10.11 10.81
N ARG A 16 16.74 9.39 9.69
CA ARG A 16 16.00 9.83 8.49
C ARG A 16 14.49 9.90 8.73
N SER A 17 13.94 9.07 9.59
CA SER A 17 12.51 9.14 9.98
C SER A 17 12.18 10.40 10.78
N GLY A 18 13.17 11.06 11.36
CA GLY A 18 13.08 12.41 11.95
C GLY A 18 13.32 13.55 10.96
N GLY A 19 13.42 13.27 9.65
CA GLY A 19 13.65 14.28 8.61
C GLY A 19 15.12 14.66 8.41
N PHE A 20 16.05 14.10 9.17
CA PHE A 20 17.47 14.41 9.03
C PHE A 20 18.05 13.93 7.70
N GLY A 21 18.68 14.87 6.96
CA GLY A 21 19.27 14.58 5.65
C GLY A 21 18.26 14.41 4.52
N ILE A 22 17.01 14.86 4.70
CA ILE A 22 16.00 14.98 3.66
C ILE A 22 15.99 16.44 3.19
N HIS A 23 16.46 16.67 1.96
CA HIS A 23 16.55 18.02 1.38
C HIS A 23 15.32 18.37 0.53
N SER A 24 14.59 17.37 0.02
CA SER A 24 13.36 17.58 -0.74
C SER A 24 12.24 18.07 0.20
N PRO A 25 11.63 19.25 -0.02
CA PRO A 25 10.51 19.75 0.77
C PRO A 25 9.32 18.79 0.76
N PHE A 26 9.03 18.16 -0.39
CA PHE A 26 7.98 17.17 -0.51
C PHE A 26 8.29 15.94 0.35
N ALA A 27 9.50 15.38 0.24
CA ALA A 27 9.89 14.20 1.03
C ALA A 27 9.85 14.52 2.53
N PHE A 28 10.33 15.69 2.95
CA PHE A 28 10.29 16.10 4.35
C PHE A 28 8.84 16.16 4.86
N ASN A 29 7.95 16.83 4.12
CA ASN A 29 6.53 16.93 4.48
C ASN A 29 5.88 15.53 4.52
N PHE A 30 6.11 14.69 3.52
CA PHE A 30 5.53 13.34 3.46
C PHE A 30 6.01 12.45 4.62
N VAL A 31 7.31 12.50 4.93
CA VAL A 31 7.87 11.72 6.04
C VAL A 31 7.35 12.21 7.41
N GLN A 32 7.28 13.52 7.64
CA GLN A 32 6.86 14.07 8.93
C GLN A 32 5.34 14.00 9.12
N ASN A 33 4.57 14.44 8.13
CA ASN A 33 3.15 14.71 8.29
C ASN A 33 2.26 13.58 7.73
N VAL A 34 2.84 12.56 7.07
CA VAL A 34 2.09 11.39 6.59
C VAL A 34 2.62 10.11 7.23
N LEU A 35 3.90 9.78 7.03
CA LEU A 35 4.46 8.53 7.54
C LEU A 35 4.69 8.58 9.06
N GLY A 36 5.17 9.72 9.56
CA GLY A 36 5.48 9.96 10.97
C GLY A 36 4.33 10.51 11.80
N GLU A 37 3.19 10.83 11.19
CA GLU A 37 2.05 11.46 11.84
C GLU A 37 1.52 10.66 13.03
N ARG A 38 1.30 11.34 14.16
CA ARG A 38 0.86 10.74 15.42
C ARG A 38 -0.53 11.19 15.89
N TYR A 39 -1.07 12.27 15.29
CA TYR A 39 -2.40 12.74 15.64
C TYR A 39 -3.48 11.70 15.32
N PRO A 40 -4.53 11.61 16.15
CA PRO A 40 -5.62 10.70 15.92
C PRO A 40 -6.48 11.17 14.74
N TYR A 41 -6.74 10.27 13.80
CA TYR A 41 -7.72 10.49 12.73
C TYR A 41 -9.06 9.85 13.09
N TYR A 42 -10.15 10.41 12.56
CA TYR A 42 -11.51 9.92 12.76
C TYR A 42 -11.68 8.42 12.43
N ALA A 43 -10.93 7.92 11.45
CA ALA A 43 -11.03 6.53 11.03
C ALA A 43 -10.29 5.53 11.94
N TYR A 44 -9.41 5.99 12.84
CA TYR A 44 -8.52 5.10 13.60
C TYR A 44 -9.26 4.15 14.54
N ALA A 45 -10.34 4.60 15.18
CA ALA A 45 -11.18 3.75 16.01
C ALA A 45 -11.82 2.63 15.18
N ARG A 46 -12.34 2.97 13.99
CA ARG A 46 -12.95 2.02 13.06
C ARG A 46 -11.93 1.01 12.50
N ILE A 47 -10.73 1.48 12.11
CA ILE A 47 -9.63 0.62 11.67
C ILE A 47 -9.22 -0.37 12.77
N ALA A 48 -9.14 0.08 14.02
CA ALA A 48 -8.84 -0.78 15.16
C ALA A 48 -9.91 -1.86 15.37
N LYS A 49 -11.18 -1.48 15.25
CA LYS A 49 -12.32 -2.41 15.34
C LYS A 49 -12.27 -3.45 14.21
N TRP A 50 -12.07 -3.03 12.96
CA TRP A 50 -11.95 -3.95 11.82
C TRP A 50 -10.82 -4.96 12.01
N ARG A 51 -9.65 -4.47 12.48
CA ARG A 51 -8.53 -5.35 12.77
C ARG A 51 -8.82 -6.33 13.91
N ALA A 52 -9.51 -5.89 14.96
CA ALA A 52 -9.93 -6.76 16.05
C ALA A 52 -10.91 -7.84 15.57
N THR A 53 -11.91 -7.46 14.77
CA THR A 53 -12.86 -8.39 14.13
C THR A 53 -12.11 -9.42 13.25
N ALA A 54 -11.18 -8.97 12.40
CA ALA A 54 -10.39 -9.87 11.57
C ALA A 54 -9.53 -10.81 12.41
N LYS A 55 -8.91 -10.32 13.49
CA LYS A 55 -8.11 -11.13 14.42
C LYS A 55 -8.95 -12.22 15.09
N ALA A 56 -10.16 -11.88 15.53
CA ALA A 56 -11.08 -12.82 16.16
C ALA A 56 -11.58 -13.89 15.16
N ALA A 57 -11.94 -13.48 13.94
CA ALA A 57 -12.42 -14.39 12.92
C ALA A 57 -11.36 -15.37 12.39
N LEU A 58 -10.09 -14.93 12.34
CA LEU A 58 -9.00 -15.78 11.88
C LEU A 58 -8.60 -16.85 12.91
N GLY A 59 -9.02 -16.73 14.19
CA GLY A 59 -8.76 -17.71 15.24
C GLY A 59 -7.27 -18.08 15.32
N GLY A 60 -6.92 -19.12 16.06
CA GLY A 60 -5.53 -19.62 16.15
C GLY A 60 -5.03 -20.36 14.89
N CYS A 61 -5.82 -20.48 13.83
CA CYS A 61 -5.52 -21.29 12.65
C CYS A 61 -4.67 -20.59 11.57
N TRP A 62 -4.52 -19.26 11.68
CA TRP A 62 -3.70 -18.51 10.73
C TRP A 62 -2.45 -17.94 11.41
N PRO A 63 -1.30 -17.99 10.73
CA PRO A 63 -0.12 -17.34 11.30
C PRO A 63 -0.45 -15.85 11.50
N HIS A 64 -0.31 -15.36 12.75
CA HIS A 64 -0.52 -13.95 13.11
C HIS A 64 0.27 -12.97 12.22
N SER A 65 1.26 -13.49 11.49
CA SER A 65 2.09 -12.76 10.53
C SER A 65 1.36 -12.33 9.24
N SER A 66 0.17 -12.85 8.94
CA SER A 66 -0.60 -12.50 7.73
C SER A 66 -1.55 -11.31 7.95
N LEU A 67 -1.94 -11.03 9.21
CA LEU A 67 -2.78 -9.90 9.52
C LEU A 67 -1.95 -8.61 9.58
N ILE A 68 -2.39 -7.59 8.86
CA ILE A 68 -1.76 -6.26 8.89
C ILE A 68 -1.68 -5.71 10.32
N SER A 69 -0.57 -5.10 10.69
CA SER A 69 -0.43 -4.42 11.99
C SER A 69 -1.33 -3.18 12.05
N LEU A 70 -1.74 -2.76 13.26
CA LEU A 70 -2.58 -1.58 13.42
C LEU A 70 -1.87 -0.31 12.90
N ASN A 71 -0.58 -0.19 13.18
CA ASN A 71 0.20 0.96 12.71
C ASN A 71 0.31 1.00 11.20
N GLU A 72 0.52 -0.14 10.56
CA GLU A 72 0.58 -0.23 9.10
C GLU A 72 -0.79 0.07 8.45
N ALA A 73 -1.90 -0.41 9.04
CA ALA A 73 -3.25 -0.11 8.56
C ALA A 73 -3.57 1.41 8.67
N ARG A 74 -3.16 2.04 9.77
CA ARG A 74 -3.26 3.50 9.95
C ARG A 74 -2.35 4.26 8.98
N MET A 75 -1.14 3.76 8.73
CA MET A 75 -0.23 4.35 7.74
C MET A 75 -0.84 4.28 6.33
N LEU A 76 -1.42 3.16 5.92
CA LEU A 76 -2.13 3.06 4.63
C LEU A 76 -3.27 4.08 4.53
N PHE A 77 -4.06 4.24 5.59
CA PHE A 77 -5.09 5.28 5.65
C PHE A 77 -4.49 6.67 5.44
N ARG A 78 -3.41 7.04 6.14
CA ARG A 78 -2.77 8.36 6.01
C ARG A 78 -2.23 8.62 4.61
N ILE A 79 -1.56 7.62 4.02
CA ILE A 79 -1.05 7.73 2.65
C ILE A 79 -2.22 7.97 1.68
N THR A 80 -3.27 7.16 1.77
CA THR A 80 -4.45 7.33 0.92
C THR A 80 -5.14 8.67 1.14
N ASN A 81 -5.24 9.13 2.40
CA ASN A 81 -5.82 10.42 2.74
C ASN A 81 -5.01 11.61 2.19
N PHE A 82 -3.70 11.48 2.12
CA PHE A 82 -2.83 12.51 1.57
C PHE A 82 -3.02 12.69 0.06
N PHE A 83 -3.14 11.59 -0.69
CA PHE A 83 -3.35 11.61 -2.14
C PHE A 83 -4.84 11.73 -2.53
N ASN A 84 -5.75 11.33 -1.66
CA ASN A 84 -7.20 11.36 -1.84
C ASN A 84 -7.67 10.87 -3.24
N PRO A 85 -7.28 9.66 -3.66
CA PRO A 85 -7.59 9.16 -5.00
C PRO A 85 -9.10 8.88 -5.15
N SER A 86 -9.64 9.18 -6.34
CA SER A 86 -11.02 8.82 -6.70
C SER A 86 -11.18 7.33 -7.02
N GLN A 87 -10.12 6.70 -7.50
CA GLN A 87 -10.08 5.28 -7.83
C GLN A 87 -8.94 4.61 -7.06
N LEU A 88 -9.22 3.46 -6.46
CA LEU A 88 -8.29 2.66 -5.67
C LEU A 88 -8.18 1.27 -6.29
N LEU A 89 -6.97 0.81 -6.59
CA LEU A 89 -6.71 -0.58 -6.96
C LEU A 89 -6.04 -1.29 -5.78
N VAL A 90 -6.64 -2.37 -5.31
CA VAL A 90 -6.10 -3.20 -4.22
C VAL A 90 -6.00 -4.64 -4.66
N ILE A 91 -4.79 -5.19 -4.58
CA ILE A 91 -4.46 -6.56 -4.97
C ILE A 91 -4.17 -7.39 -3.72
N GLY A 92 -4.87 -8.51 -3.55
CA GLY A 92 -4.58 -9.50 -2.52
C GLY A 92 -4.92 -9.08 -1.09
N ALA A 93 -6.16 -8.77 -0.77
CA ALA A 93 -6.57 -8.30 0.56
C ALA A 93 -7.23 -9.40 1.41
N ARG A 94 -6.50 -10.44 1.80
CA ARG A 94 -7.03 -11.64 2.51
C ARG A 94 -8.02 -11.35 3.64
N SER A 95 -7.65 -10.48 4.58
CA SER A 95 -8.51 -10.16 5.75
C SER A 95 -9.44 -8.97 5.50
N GLY A 96 -9.30 -8.26 4.37
CA GLY A 96 -10.05 -7.05 4.08
C GLY A 96 -9.61 -5.79 4.84
N VAL A 97 -8.78 -5.90 5.90
CA VAL A 97 -8.41 -4.75 6.75
C VAL A 97 -7.64 -3.69 5.98
N SER A 98 -6.70 -4.07 5.11
CA SER A 98 -5.96 -3.10 4.28
C SER A 98 -6.87 -2.39 3.29
N ALA A 99 -7.76 -3.13 2.61
CA ALA A 99 -8.74 -2.60 1.67
C ALA A 99 -9.72 -1.64 2.38
N ALA A 100 -10.29 -2.05 3.52
CA ALA A 100 -11.16 -1.20 4.33
C ALA A 100 -10.44 0.06 4.83
N SER A 101 -9.15 -0.02 5.18
CA SER A 101 -8.37 1.12 5.66
C SER A 101 -8.16 2.19 4.57
N VAL A 102 -7.83 1.79 3.34
CA VAL A 102 -7.67 2.74 2.23
C VAL A 102 -9.03 3.29 1.77
N LYS A 103 -10.07 2.47 1.75
CA LYS A 103 -11.44 2.90 1.39
C LYS A 103 -12.07 3.84 2.41
N ALA A 104 -11.62 3.80 3.68
CA ALA A 104 -12.14 4.65 4.75
C ALA A 104 -11.90 6.15 4.57
N VAL A 105 -11.06 6.55 3.63
CA VAL A 105 -10.69 7.94 3.38
C VAL A 105 -11.85 8.73 2.78
N SER A 106 -12.52 8.17 1.79
CA SER A 106 -13.60 8.87 1.08
C SER A 106 -14.78 7.95 0.78
N SER A 107 -15.98 8.44 1.03
CA SER A 107 -17.22 7.79 0.59
C SER A 107 -17.38 7.81 -0.93
N GLN A 108 -16.76 8.76 -1.60
CA GLN A 108 -16.88 8.94 -3.06
C GLN A 108 -15.89 8.09 -3.88
N SER A 109 -14.78 7.65 -3.28
CA SER A 109 -13.81 6.82 -4.00
C SER A 109 -14.36 5.44 -4.32
N VAL A 110 -13.97 4.88 -5.46
CA VAL A 110 -14.30 3.50 -5.84
C VAL A 110 -13.09 2.61 -5.61
N LEU A 111 -13.32 1.47 -4.98
CA LEU A 111 -12.31 0.45 -4.73
C LEU A 111 -12.48 -0.71 -5.68
N HIS A 112 -11.47 -0.96 -6.53
CA HIS A 112 -11.32 -2.16 -7.33
C HIS A 112 -10.47 -3.15 -6.55
N LEU A 113 -11.08 -4.25 -6.14
CA LEU A 113 -10.45 -5.25 -5.28
C LEU A 113 -10.28 -6.57 -6.01
N TYR A 114 -9.04 -6.93 -6.33
CA TYR A 114 -8.72 -8.28 -6.72
C TYR A 114 -8.52 -9.16 -5.49
N SER A 115 -9.33 -10.18 -5.37
CA SER A 115 -9.26 -11.17 -4.29
C SER A 115 -9.87 -12.50 -4.76
N PRO A 116 -9.06 -13.46 -5.23
CA PRO A 116 -9.56 -14.72 -5.78
C PRO A 116 -10.33 -15.56 -4.75
N HIS A 117 -10.10 -15.32 -3.46
CA HIS A 117 -10.76 -16.02 -2.35
C HIS A 117 -11.84 -15.19 -1.65
N TYR A 118 -12.35 -14.12 -2.28
CA TYR A 118 -13.34 -13.25 -1.65
C TYR A 118 -14.61 -13.98 -1.22
N ALA A 119 -15.14 -14.86 -2.08
CA ALA A 119 -16.36 -15.60 -1.79
C ALA A 119 -16.25 -16.53 -0.56
N GLN A 120 -15.05 -17.00 -0.24
CA GLN A 120 -14.76 -17.86 0.91
C GLN A 120 -14.40 -17.06 2.17
N SER A 121 -14.14 -15.76 2.06
CA SER A 121 -13.69 -14.93 3.17
C SER A 121 -14.84 -14.15 3.80
N ARG A 122 -15.57 -14.77 4.74
CA ARG A 122 -16.64 -14.10 5.49
C ARG A 122 -16.19 -12.81 6.17
N VAL A 123 -14.97 -12.80 6.71
CA VAL A 123 -14.43 -11.60 7.38
C VAL A 123 -14.18 -10.47 6.40
N GLN A 124 -13.67 -10.76 5.20
CA GLN A 124 -13.47 -9.75 4.17
C GLN A 124 -14.80 -9.13 3.72
N GLN A 125 -15.81 -9.99 3.48
CA GLN A 125 -17.16 -9.56 3.15
C GLN A 125 -17.74 -8.66 4.24
N GLN A 126 -17.67 -9.09 5.50
CA GLN A 126 -18.19 -8.33 6.65
C GLN A 126 -17.53 -6.95 6.78
N LEU A 127 -16.21 -6.86 6.56
CA LEU A 127 -15.49 -5.60 6.68
C LEU A 127 -15.80 -4.63 5.53
N LEU A 128 -16.06 -5.15 4.34
CA LEU A 128 -16.27 -4.33 3.13
C LEU A 128 -17.75 -4.04 2.84
N MET A 129 -18.68 -4.83 3.39
CA MET A 129 -20.13 -4.63 3.24
C MET A 129 -20.59 -3.18 3.51
N PRO A 130 -20.08 -2.43 4.50
CA PRO A 130 -20.51 -1.07 4.77
C PRO A 130 -20.19 -0.06 3.65
N PHE A 131 -19.39 -0.42 2.68
CA PHE A 131 -19.03 0.44 1.55
C PHE A 131 -19.91 0.21 0.31
N GLY A 132 -20.75 -0.83 0.31
CA GLY A 132 -21.73 -1.12 -0.75
C GLY A 132 -21.11 -1.20 -2.14
N ASP A 133 -21.80 -0.62 -3.12
CA ASP A 133 -21.42 -0.67 -4.55
C ASP A 133 -20.12 0.08 -4.90
N GLN A 134 -19.56 0.78 -3.93
CA GLN A 134 -18.26 1.44 -4.11
C GLN A 134 -17.07 0.49 -3.95
N VAL A 135 -17.32 -0.78 -3.65
CA VAL A 135 -16.31 -1.85 -3.64
C VAL A 135 -16.66 -2.86 -4.72
N ARG A 136 -15.87 -2.89 -5.77
CA ARG A 136 -16.00 -3.81 -6.89
C ARG A 136 -15.03 -4.96 -6.71
N HIS A 137 -15.54 -6.17 -6.72
CA HIS A 137 -14.78 -7.39 -6.49
C HIS A 137 -14.49 -8.12 -7.80
N TYR A 138 -13.26 -8.57 -7.93
CA TYR A 138 -12.77 -9.30 -9.09
C TYR A 138 -12.05 -10.57 -8.65
N THR A 139 -12.26 -11.64 -9.36
CA THR A 139 -11.54 -12.92 -9.21
C THR A 139 -10.47 -13.13 -10.27
N ASP A 140 -10.52 -12.34 -11.36
CA ASP A 140 -9.51 -12.25 -12.38
C ASP A 140 -8.75 -10.92 -12.26
N ILE A 141 -7.40 -11.00 -12.28
CA ILE A 141 -6.53 -9.85 -12.09
C ILE A 141 -6.55 -8.91 -13.31
N SER A 142 -6.63 -9.47 -14.51
CA SER A 142 -6.63 -8.70 -15.76
C SER A 142 -7.92 -7.89 -15.89
N GLU A 143 -9.05 -8.51 -15.56
CA GLU A 143 -10.35 -7.83 -15.49
C GLU A 143 -10.32 -6.69 -14.47
N CYS A 144 -9.79 -6.94 -13.26
CA CYS A 144 -9.68 -5.92 -12.21
C CYS A 144 -8.85 -4.72 -12.65
N VAL A 145 -7.69 -4.98 -13.23
CA VAL A 145 -6.76 -3.96 -13.74
C VAL A 145 -7.38 -3.17 -14.87
N GLN A 146 -8.01 -3.84 -15.84
CA GLN A 146 -8.68 -3.17 -16.97
C GLN A 146 -9.82 -2.29 -16.51
N ALA A 147 -10.68 -2.79 -15.61
CA ALA A 147 -11.79 -2.05 -15.05
C ALA A 147 -11.32 -0.82 -14.27
N TYR A 148 -10.22 -0.94 -13.51
CA TYR A 148 -9.62 0.17 -12.79
C TYR A 148 -9.12 1.26 -13.74
N PHE A 149 -8.29 0.92 -14.73
CA PHE A 149 -7.73 1.91 -15.64
C PHE A 149 -8.77 2.55 -16.56
N SER A 150 -9.83 1.84 -16.92
CA SER A 150 -10.93 2.42 -17.71
C SER A 150 -11.67 3.55 -17.00
N GLN A 151 -11.55 3.65 -15.68
CA GLN A 151 -12.21 4.66 -14.85
C GLN A 151 -11.28 5.79 -14.40
N ILE A 152 -9.99 5.68 -14.67
CA ILE A 152 -9.06 6.78 -14.45
C ILE A 152 -9.19 7.75 -15.64
N SER A 153 -9.73 8.93 -15.38
CA SER A 153 -9.92 9.97 -16.38
C SER A 153 -9.03 11.17 -16.10
N GLY A 154 -8.55 11.80 -17.19
CA GLY A 154 -7.80 13.05 -17.14
C GLY A 154 -6.51 12.95 -16.33
N ASP A 155 -6.31 13.94 -15.44
CA ASP A 155 -5.10 14.07 -14.61
C ASP A 155 -5.17 13.29 -13.29
N ALA A 156 -6.15 12.38 -13.13
CA ALA A 156 -6.28 11.60 -11.90
C ALA A 156 -5.06 10.69 -11.70
N GLU A 157 -4.44 10.80 -10.53
CA GLU A 157 -3.26 10.00 -10.18
C GLU A 157 -3.67 8.57 -9.81
N PRO A 158 -3.15 7.54 -10.51
CA PRO A 158 -3.36 6.14 -10.13
C PRO A 158 -2.87 5.87 -8.71
N PHE A 159 -3.66 5.11 -7.94
CA PHE A 159 -3.29 4.63 -6.60
C PHE A 159 -3.43 3.11 -6.53
N VAL A 160 -2.30 2.42 -6.35
CA VAL A 160 -2.24 0.96 -6.35
C VAL A 160 -1.66 0.46 -5.04
N LEU A 161 -2.38 -0.45 -4.37
CA LEU A 161 -1.93 -1.17 -3.18
C LEU A 161 -1.83 -2.66 -3.50
N VAL A 162 -0.62 -3.21 -3.45
CA VAL A 162 -0.38 -4.65 -3.59
C VAL A 162 -0.02 -5.23 -2.22
N ASN A 163 -0.85 -6.12 -1.71
CA ASN A 163 -0.60 -6.81 -0.44
C ASN A 163 0.15 -8.12 -0.63
N GLU A 164 -0.16 -8.86 -1.69
CA GLU A 164 0.47 -10.12 -2.05
C GLU A 164 0.26 -10.40 -3.55
N ILE A 165 1.10 -11.25 -4.09
CA ILE A 165 1.07 -11.74 -5.47
C ILE A 165 1.09 -13.25 -5.36
N GLY A 166 0.14 -13.94 -5.98
CA GLY A 166 -0.04 -15.38 -5.85
C GLY A 166 0.93 -16.19 -6.68
N ASP A 167 1.16 -15.77 -7.92
CA ASP A 167 1.98 -16.52 -8.89
C ASP A 167 2.65 -15.60 -9.93
N GLU A 168 3.39 -16.19 -10.86
CA GLU A 168 4.10 -15.47 -11.92
C GLU A 168 3.15 -14.80 -12.93
N MET A 169 1.98 -15.38 -13.18
CA MET A 169 0.99 -14.80 -14.11
C MET A 169 0.44 -13.48 -13.53
N GLU A 170 0.11 -13.48 -12.25
CA GLU A 170 -0.29 -12.26 -11.53
C GLU A 170 0.84 -11.22 -11.54
N LEU A 171 2.09 -11.65 -11.33
CA LEU A 171 3.24 -10.75 -11.37
C LEU A 171 3.39 -10.08 -12.73
N ASP A 172 3.26 -10.81 -13.83
CA ASP A 172 3.40 -10.28 -15.19
C ASP A 172 2.24 -9.35 -15.56
N ALA A 173 1.01 -9.68 -15.15
CA ALA A 173 -0.13 -8.79 -15.27
C ALA A 173 0.09 -7.48 -14.51
N LEU A 174 0.58 -7.56 -13.27
CA LEU A 174 0.89 -6.39 -12.45
C LEU A 174 2.05 -5.57 -12.99
N LYS A 175 3.11 -6.17 -13.51
CA LYS A 175 4.20 -5.44 -14.18
C LYS A 175 3.66 -4.63 -15.36
N SER A 176 2.85 -5.26 -16.22
CA SER A 176 2.26 -4.61 -17.38
C SER A 176 1.40 -3.40 -16.99
N ALA A 177 0.69 -3.47 -15.86
CA ALA A 177 -0.16 -2.43 -15.35
C ALA A 177 0.61 -1.31 -14.61
N ILE A 178 1.58 -1.67 -13.77
CA ILE A 178 2.24 -0.77 -12.82
C ILE A 178 3.42 -0.03 -13.45
N LEU A 179 4.20 -0.65 -14.32
CA LEU A 179 5.37 0.01 -14.92
C LEU A 179 5.02 1.27 -15.74
N PRO A 180 3.90 1.35 -16.47
CA PRO A 180 3.45 2.62 -17.07
C PRO A 180 3.18 3.72 -16.03
N ILE A 181 2.64 3.39 -14.85
CA ILE A 181 2.42 4.35 -13.75
C ILE A 181 3.76 4.87 -13.25
N VAL A 182 4.73 3.98 -13.01
CA VAL A 182 6.08 4.34 -12.56
C VAL A 182 6.77 5.33 -13.49
N ARG A 183 6.51 5.22 -14.81
CA ARG A 183 7.09 6.08 -15.85
C ARG A 183 6.33 7.38 -16.12
N LYS A 184 5.13 7.52 -15.56
CA LYS A 184 4.28 8.72 -15.78
C LYS A 184 4.00 9.42 -14.46
N GLN A 185 2.98 8.96 -13.75
CA GLN A 185 2.55 9.53 -12.49
C GLN A 185 1.68 8.54 -11.73
N GLY A 186 1.79 8.53 -10.40
CA GLY A 186 0.92 7.77 -9.51
C GLY A 186 1.61 7.27 -8.25
N VAL A 187 0.84 6.59 -7.42
CA VAL A 187 1.28 6.08 -6.12
C VAL A 187 1.15 4.57 -6.09
N ILE A 188 2.21 3.90 -5.74
CA ILE A 188 2.28 2.45 -5.63
C ILE A 188 2.75 2.08 -4.22
N VAL A 189 1.98 1.27 -3.54
CA VAL A 189 2.32 0.72 -2.21
C VAL A 189 2.42 -0.80 -2.32
N LEU A 190 3.61 -1.34 -2.09
CA LEU A 190 3.88 -2.78 -2.07
C LEU A 190 4.14 -3.23 -0.65
N ARG A 191 3.40 -4.22 -0.18
CA ARG A 191 3.53 -4.78 1.17
C ARG A 191 4.23 -6.13 1.15
N ASN A 192 4.66 -6.56 2.34
CA ASN A 192 5.22 -7.88 2.57
C ASN A 192 6.49 -8.21 1.74
N LEU A 193 7.27 -7.21 1.33
CA LEU A 193 8.49 -7.36 0.53
C LEU A 193 9.49 -8.38 1.09
N HIS A 194 9.52 -8.55 2.44
CA HIS A 194 10.43 -9.45 3.13
C HIS A 194 9.92 -10.90 3.22
N LYS A 195 8.67 -11.14 2.82
CA LYS A 195 8.01 -12.47 2.93
C LYS A 195 7.68 -13.08 1.58
N HIS A 196 7.41 -12.24 0.59
CA HIS A 196 6.96 -12.66 -0.73
C HIS A 196 7.98 -12.22 -1.78
N GLU A 197 8.64 -13.21 -2.39
CA GLU A 197 9.66 -12.99 -3.41
C GLU A 197 9.12 -12.22 -4.61
N LEU A 198 7.92 -12.57 -5.08
CA LEU A 198 7.28 -11.90 -6.22
C LEU A 198 7.04 -10.42 -5.95
N ALA A 199 6.62 -10.05 -4.73
CA ALA A 199 6.47 -8.65 -4.34
C ALA A 199 7.84 -7.92 -4.27
N ALA A 200 8.89 -8.60 -3.82
CA ALA A 200 10.24 -8.03 -3.82
C ALA A 200 10.79 -7.83 -5.24
N ARG A 201 10.49 -8.75 -6.16
CA ARG A 201 10.83 -8.63 -7.59
C ARG A 201 10.10 -7.46 -8.23
N LEU A 202 8.79 -7.34 -8.03
CA LEU A 202 8.01 -6.19 -8.53
C LEU A 202 8.55 -4.87 -7.98
N TRP A 203 8.91 -4.82 -6.70
CA TRP A 203 9.52 -3.64 -6.09
C TRP A 203 10.87 -3.27 -6.73
N ALA A 204 11.71 -4.26 -7.04
CA ALA A 204 12.98 -4.05 -7.72
C ALA A 204 12.77 -3.49 -9.13
N GLU A 205 11.81 -4.04 -9.88
CA GLU A 205 11.43 -3.57 -11.21
C GLU A 205 10.90 -2.12 -11.16
N CYS A 206 10.00 -1.81 -10.21
CA CYS A 206 9.50 -0.45 -10.03
C CYS A 206 10.62 0.55 -9.80
N LYS A 207 11.59 0.23 -8.94
CA LYS A 207 12.75 1.10 -8.69
C LYS A 207 13.67 1.23 -9.90
N HIS A 208 13.87 0.15 -10.65
CA HIS A 208 14.71 0.15 -11.84
C HIS A 208 14.14 1.02 -12.95
N HIS A 209 12.82 1.01 -13.11
CA HIS A 209 12.12 1.76 -14.15
C HIS A 209 11.74 3.19 -13.76
N ALA A 210 11.87 3.57 -12.48
CA ALA A 210 11.61 4.93 -12.04
C ALA A 210 12.70 5.89 -12.58
N GLN A 211 12.26 6.92 -13.27
CA GLN A 211 13.13 7.98 -13.81
C GLN A 211 13.09 9.26 -12.96
N TYR A 212 12.03 9.44 -12.19
CA TYR A 212 11.78 10.55 -11.28
C TYR A 212 10.89 10.09 -10.13
N GLY A 213 10.63 10.99 -9.19
CA GLY A 213 9.78 10.68 -8.04
C GLY A 213 10.57 10.16 -6.85
N GLN A 214 9.88 9.61 -5.87
CA GLN A 214 10.50 9.23 -4.61
C GLN A 214 10.04 7.86 -4.14
N THR A 215 10.97 7.11 -3.55
CA THR A 215 10.67 5.82 -2.93
C THR A 215 10.98 5.82 -1.45
N TYR A 216 10.10 5.20 -0.67
CA TYR A 216 10.23 5.08 0.77
C TYR A 216 10.07 3.62 1.18
N THR A 217 10.98 3.09 2.00
CA THR A 217 10.88 1.69 2.44
C THR A 217 11.47 1.45 3.82
N ASN A 218 10.87 0.52 4.55
CA ASN A 218 11.45 -0.06 5.77
C ASN A 218 11.94 -1.52 5.55
N GLY A 219 11.96 -1.98 4.31
CA GLY A 219 12.28 -3.36 3.94
C GLY A 219 11.10 -4.33 4.03
N LYS A 220 9.94 -3.91 4.59
CA LYS A 220 8.70 -4.69 4.64
C LYS A 220 7.65 -4.11 3.70
N THR A 221 7.54 -2.80 3.69
CA THR A 221 6.65 -2.02 2.83
C THR A 221 7.48 -1.07 2.00
N GLY A 222 7.17 -0.97 0.72
CA GLY A 222 7.72 -0.01 -0.22
C GLY A 222 6.59 0.91 -0.70
N ILE A 223 6.89 2.20 -0.77
CA ILE A 223 6.00 3.24 -1.29
C ILE A 223 6.77 3.94 -2.40
N LEU A 224 6.20 3.98 -3.60
CA LEU A 224 6.74 4.71 -4.73
C LEU A 224 5.75 5.79 -5.12
N ILE A 225 6.23 7.02 -5.20
CA ILE A 225 5.49 8.19 -5.65
C ILE A 225 6.14 8.64 -6.95
N ALA A 226 5.55 8.24 -8.08
CA ALA A 226 5.96 8.68 -9.39
C ALA A 226 5.37 10.06 -9.65
N ASN A 227 6.21 11.08 -9.72
CA ASN A 227 5.80 12.44 -10.01
C ASN A 227 6.92 13.16 -10.77
N PRO A 228 6.69 13.61 -12.03
CA PRO A 228 7.71 14.27 -12.85
C PRO A 228 8.31 15.54 -12.26
N LYS A 229 7.62 16.16 -11.29
CA LYS A 229 8.10 17.36 -10.59
C LYS A 229 9.10 17.05 -9.47
N LEU A 230 9.31 15.76 -9.15
CA LEU A 230 10.20 15.33 -8.09
C LEU A 230 11.46 14.69 -8.67
N GLN A 231 12.62 15.01 -8.09
CA GLN A 231 13.86 14.29 -8.38
C GLN A 231 13.77 12.85 -7.88
N LEU A 232 14.48 11.94 -8.57
CA LEU A 232 14.54 10.55 -8.16
C LEU A 232 15.36 10.42 -6.87
N GLU A 233 14.70 10.06 -5.78
CA GLU A 233 15.33 9.84 -4.48
C GLU A 233 14.82 8.56 -3.83
N HIS A 234 15.71 7.90 -3.06
CA HIS A 234 15.40 6.66 -2.38
C HIS A 234 15.61 6.79 -0.87
N PHE A 235 14.54 6.65 -0.11
CA PHE A 235 14.56 6.78 1.34
C PHE A 235 14.37 5.43 2.03
N SER A 236 15.34 5.03 2.85
CA SER A 236 15.20 3.91 3.76
C SER A 236 14.88 4.43 5.16
N LEU A 237 13.66 4.18 5.64
CA LEU A 237 13.06 4.80 6.83
C LEU A 237 12.61 3.75 7.84
N TRP A 238 12.37 4.20 9.06
CA TRP A 238 11.62 3.45 10.06
C TRP A 238 10.15 3.84 9.95
N LEU A 239 9.37 3.11 9.15
CA LEU A 239 7.92 3.36 9.04
C LEU A 239 7.20 2.84 10.29
N LYS A 240 6.47 3.72 10.99
CA LYS A 240 5.73 3.42 12.22
C LYS A 240 4.25 3.23 11.97
#